data_bffa165cab04bc7b63eebb4410739835
#
_entry.id   bffa165cab04bc7b63eebb4410739835
#
_cell.length_a   1.000
_cell.length_b   1.000
_cell.length_c   1.000
_cell.angle_alpha   90.00
_cell.angle_beta   90.00
_cell.angle_gamma   90.00
#
_symmetry.space_group_name_H-M   'P 1'
#
loop_
_entity.id
_entity.type
_entity.pdbx_description
1 polymer ?
#
loop_
_entity_poly.entity_id
_entity_poly.type
_entity_poly.pdbx_seq_one_letter_code
_entity_poly.pdbx_strand_id
1 'polypeptide(L)'
;MPLTRRAFTVGALSAAAAATGALSLPRGALAAANTAYAMAYFTETPNGLGADYGLHLAVSRDGLNWTPLNQNNPVVTPTAGQLGLRDPFVLRRTDGTFVVLATDLKGTNWGLASQYLHVWDSTDLTAFTGYRRIRMHTLDTHTWAPTAFWDAARGQYAIVYSANNGRDVLFVNYTSDFRTVSAPQVYFSPAFGVLDGDVVVDGGTTYLYYKNLNDGYLYGARSTTAAPNSFTTYTSGLRQGTAIEAPLLLRTNEGSWRLWGDSFSPVNNDYYAWSTTTISGNSWTPLNQRDYTPPLNSKHGSMIGISDAEYAGLVNRWGTPNWVRLKSSNLPDRYVRHADRIARVDAYPFDPYQDQMWRMVPGLADAAGVSFESVNYPGNYLRHYDYAVRLDPNDGTATFRADATFHRTAGLADSTWSSFRSHNFPTRYLRHYDYRLRIDPLGTGSPAIDRQDATFRVTA
;
A
#
# COMPACT_ATOMS: atom_id res chain seq x y z
N MET A 1 17.92 38.31 -86.71
CA MET A 1 19.32 37.84 -86.73
C MET A 1 19.40 36.75 -85.70
N PRO A 2 19.83 35.56 -86.05
CA PRO A 2 19.75 34.40 -85.13
C PRO A 2 21.05 34.18 -84.33
N LEU A 3 20.93 33.72 -83.11
CA LEU A 3 22.07 33.27 -82.33
C LEU A 3 21.89 31.73 -82.03
N THR A 4 22.94 31.06 -82.41
CA THR A 4 23.16 29.60 -82.51
C THR A 4 23.27 28.96 -81.11
N ARG A 5 22.67 27.79 -81.01
CA ARG A 5 22.83 26.84 -79.90
C ARG A 5 24.21 26.16 -79.99
N ARG A 6 24.93 26.05 -78.87
CA ARG A 6 26.01 25.09 -78.69
C ARG A 6 25.59 24.05 -77.63
N ALA A 7 25.60 22.81 -78.04
CA ALA A 7 25.43 21.64 -77.19
C ALA A 7 26.72 21.34 -76.42
N PHE A 8 26.61 21.06 -75.18
CA PHE A 8 27.70 20.44 -74.37
C PHE A 8 27.25 19.07 -73.93
N THR A 9 27.99 18.08 -74.35
CA THR A 9 27.92 16.67 -73.93
C THR A 9 28.59 16.58 -72.55
N VAL A 10 27.89 16.09 -71.55
CA VAL A 10 28.46 15.76 -70.21
C VAL A 10 28.43 14.26 -70.08
N GLY A 11 29.61 13.70 -69.89
CA GLY A 11 29.83 12.28 -69.69
C GLY A 11 29.24 11.77 -68.35
N ALA A 12 28.69 10.56 -68.41
CA ALA A 12 28.14 9.86 -67.21
C ALA A 12 29.31 9.28 -66.39
N LEU A 13 29.45 9.78 -65.18
CA LEU A 13 30.22 9.08 -64.13
C LEU A 13 29.26 8.28 -63.29
N SER A 14 29.39 6.95 -63.33
CA SER A 14 28.71 6.02 -62.46
C SER A 14 29.24 6.12 -61.04
N ALA A 15 28.47 6.71 -60.10
CA ALA A 15 28.73 6.65 -58.69
C ALA A 15 28.06 5.42 -58.09
N ALA A 16 28.83 4.46 -57.64
CA ALA A 16 28.34 3.33 -56.84
C ALA A 16 27.84 3.87 -55.48
N ALA A 17 26.57 3.83 -55.24
CA ALA A 17 25.98 4.13 -53.93
C ALA A 17 26.22 2.95 -52.99
N ALA A 18 27.12 3.12 -52.02
CA ALA A 18 27.25 2.23 -50.88
C ALA A 18 25.97 2.43 -50.01
N ALA A 19 25.09 1.45 -49.97
CA ALA A 19 23.98 1.40 -49.04
C ALA A 19 24.52 1.16 -47.63
N THR A 20 24.71 2.24 -46.86
CA THR A 20 24.85 2.16 -45.41
C THR A 20 23.48 1.82 -44.82
N GLY A 21 23.27 0.54 -44.55
CA GLY A 21 22.14 0.09 -43.75
C GLY A 21 22.23 0.71 -42.36
N ALA A 22 21.48 1.78 -42.15
CA ALA A 22 21.22 2.26 -40.79
C ALA A 22 20.39 1.16 -40.10
N LEU A 23 21.04 0.39 -39.24
CA LEU A 23 20.36 -0.42 -38.24
C LEU A 23 19.53 0.54 -37.38
N SER A 24 18.23 0.65 -37.66
CA SER A 24 17.28 1.26 -36.75
C SER A 24 17.25 0.41 -35.48
N LEU A 25 17.98 0.86 -34.46
CA LEU A 25 17.77 0.34 -33.10
C LEU A 25 16.27 0.48 -32.80
N PRO A 26 15.63 -0.56 -32.28
CA PRO A 26 14.24 -0.42 -31.87
C PRO A 26 14.19 0.74 -30.87
N ARG A 27 13.39 1.77 -31.16
CA ARG A 27 13.02 2.78 -30.18
C ARG A 27 12.45 2.01 -29.00
N GLY A 28 13.16 1.94 -27.90
CA GLY A 28 12.61 1.47 -26.64
C GLY A 28 11.31 2.24 -26.42
N ALA A 29 10.21 1.53 -26.30
CA ALA A 29 8.95 2.15 -25.93
C ALA A 29 9.26 3.00 -24.68
N LEU A 30 9.01 4.31 -24.76
CA LEU A 30 9.08 5.18 -23.58
C LEU A 30 8.21 4.52 -22.54
N ALA A 31 8.77 4.22 -21.37
CA ALA A 31 7.98 3.67 -20.27
C ALA A 31 6.79 4.61 -20.06
N ALA A 32 5.58 4.05 -20.04
CA ALA A 32 4.37 4.85 -19.82
C ALA A 32 4.54 5.62 -18.50
N ALA A 33 4.13 6.90 -18.50
CA ALA A 33 4.19 7.69 -17.30
C ALA A 33 3.35 7.04 -16.19
N ASN A 34 3.86 7.04 -14.96
CA ASN A 34 3.09 6.58 -13.82
C ASN A 34 1.91 7.53 -13.59
N THR A 35 0.71 6.98 -13.44
CA THR A 35 -0.54 7.71 -13.23
C THR A 35 -1.32 7.14 -12.04
N ALA A 36 -0.82 6.06 -11.47
CA ALA A 36 -1.40 5.36 -10.34
C ALA A 36 -0.29 4.69 -9.53
N TYR A 37 -0.68 3.94 -8.50
CA TYR A 37 0.24 3.28 -7.59
C TYR A 37 -0.23 1.86 -7.28
N ALA A 38 0.74 0.96 -7.04
CA ALA A 38 0.54 -0.35 -6.46
C ALA A 38 1.26 -0.42 -5.10
N MET A 39 0.65 -1.14 -4.16
CA MET A 39 1.24 -1.48 -2.86
C MET A 39 1.30 -2.99 -2.74
N ALA A 40 2.47 -3.51 -2.40
CA ALA A 40 2.65 -4.88 -1.94
C ALA A 40 2.71 -4.85 -0.41
N TYR A 41 2.01 -5.77 0.25
CA TYR A 41 1.95 -5.86 1.71
C TYR A 41 1.66 -7.31 2.14
N PHE A 42 1.77 -7.58 3.41
CA PHE A 42 1.22 -8.80 4.02
C PHE A 42 0.18 -8.42 5.08
N THR A 43 -0.58 -9.38 5.53
CA THR A 43 -1.54 -9.21 6.62
C THR A 43 -1.13 -10.04 7.82
N GLU A 44 -1.48 -9.52 9.00
CA GLU A 44 -1.33 -10.19 10.27
C GLU A 44 -2.60 -9.90 11.09
N THR A 45 -3.35 -10.94 11.43
CA THR A 45 -4.58 -10.81 12.21
C THR A 45 -4.42 -11.44 13.60
N PRO A 46 -5.20 -11.02 14.61
CA PRO A 46 -5.10 -11.56 15.96
C PRO A 46 -5.28 -13.07 16.05
N ASN A 47 -6.05 -13.68 15.14
CA ASN A 47 -6.36 -15.10 15.12
C ASN A 47 -5.55 -15.90 14.08
N GLY A 48 -4.57 -15.30 13.40
CA GLY A 48 -3.67 -15.99 12.47
C GLY A 48 -4.40 -16.72 11.34
N LEU A 49 -5.35 -16.07 10.68
CA LEU A 49 -6.15 -16.65 9.59
C LEU A 49 -5.25 -17.16 8.45
N GLY A 50 -5.72 -18.17 7.72
CA GLY A 50 -4.97 -18.79 6.62
C GLY A 50 -4.62 -17.87 5.46
N ALA A 51 -5.28 -16.68 5.34
CA ALA A 51 -4.95 -15.64 4.39
C ALA A 51 -3.75 -14.77 4.79
N ASP A 52 -3.31 -14.84 6.05
CA ASP A 52 -2.18 -14.06 6.53
C ASP A 52 -0.84 -14.59 5.99
N TYR A 53 0.18 -13.73 6.04
CA TYR A 53 1.56 -14.05 5.66
C TYR A 53 1.74 -14.50 4.20
N GLY A 54 0.90 -13.98 3.30
CA GLY A 54 1.06 -14.08 1.86
C GLY A 54 1.32 -12.72 1.23
N LEU A 55 1.66 -12.70 -0.06
CA LEU A 55 1.77 -11.46 -0.82
C LEU A 55 0.36 -10.95 -1.15
N HIS A 56 0.02 -9.78 -0.63
CA HIS A 56 -1.18 -9.04 -0.97
C HIS A 56 -0.83 -7.87 -1.87
N LEU A 57 -1.79 -7.42 -2.66
CA LEU A 57 -1.67 -6.23 -3.50
C LEU A 57 -2.84 -5.27 -3.26
N ALA A 58 -2.56 -3.99 -3.31
CA ALA A 58 -3.56 -2.94 -3.40
C ALA A 58 -3.19 -1.94 -4.50
N VAL A 59 -4.17 -1.20 -4.98
CA VAL A 59 -3.98 -0.11 -5.95
C VAL A 59 -4.53 1.20 -5.41
N SER A 60 -3.95 2.32 -5.86
CA SER A 60 -4.39 3.66 -5.52
C SER A 60 -4.23 4.61 -6.70
N ARG A 61 -5.10 5.63 -6.79
CA ARG A 61 -4.96 6.72 -7.75
C ARG A 61 -4.23 7.94 -7.17
N ASP A 62 -4.22 8.07 -5.86
CA ASP A 62 -3.70 9.25 -5.15
C ASP A 62 -2.52 8.94 -4.22
N GLY A 63 -2.16 7.65 -4.06
CA GLY A 63 -1.13 7.19 -3.13
C GLY A 63 -1.51 7.39 -1.65
N LEU A 64 -2.79 7.64 -1.36
CA LEU A 64 -3.35 7.85 -0.03
C LEU A 64 -4.47 6.86 0.29
N ASN A 65 -5.39 6.67 -0.65
CA ASN A 65 -6.53 5.78 -0.46
C ASN A 65 -6.31 4.51 -1.28
N TRP A 66 -6.15 3.40 -0.59
CA TRP A 66 -5.77 2.13 -1.17
C TRP A 66 -6.95 1.16 -1.25
N THR A 67 -7.15 0.59 -2.41
CA THR A 67 -8.14 -0.46 -2.65
C THR A 67 -7.41 -1.80 -2.70
N PRO A 68 -7.64 -2.71 -1.73
CA PRO A 68 -7.05 -4.04 -1.76
C PRO A 68 -7.57 -4.82 -2.97
N LEU A 69 -6.75 -5.69 -3.52
CA LEU A 69 -7.10 -6.57 -4.61
C LEU A 69 -7.41 -7.99 -4.09
N ASN A 70 -8.00 -8.84 -4.94
CA ASN A 70 -8.32 -10.24 -4.62
C ASN A 70 -9.16 -10.39 -3.34
N GLN A 71 -10.11 -9.49 -3.09
CA GLN A 71 -10.92 -9.46 -1.86
C GLN A 71 -10.08 -9.35 -0.57
N ASN A 72 -8.89 -8.75 -0.64
CA ASN A 72 -7.88 -8.74 0.41
C ASN A 72 -7.30 -10.12 0.77
N ASN A 73 -7.30 -11.06 -0.18
CA ASN A 73 -6.59 -12.34 -0.05
C ASN A 73 -5.22 -12.27 -0.74
N PRO A 74 -4.28 -13.16 -0.40
CA PRO A 74 -2.99 -13.22 -1.07
C PRO A 74 -3.14 -13.49 -2.57
N VAL A 75 -2.31 -12.83 -3.38
CA VAL A 75 -2.17 -13.12 -4.82
C VAL A 75 -1.17 -14.26 -5.07
N VAL A 76 -0.23 -14.47 -4.15
CA VAL A 76 0.69 -15.61 -4.12
C VAL A 76 1.18 -15.87 -2.69
N THR A 77 1.49 -17.14 -2.39
CA THR A 77 2.07 -17.58 -1.13
C THR A 77 3.34 -18.39 -1.37
N PRO A 78 4.33 -18.34 -0.45
CA PRO A 78 5.53 -19.17 -0.55
C PRO A 78 5.18 -20.67 -0.48
N THR A 79 5.88 -21.48 -1.28
CA THR A 79 5.73 -22.95 -1.29
C THR A 79 6.92 -23.68 -0.66
N ALA A 80 7.89 -22.94 -0.11
CA ALA A 80 9.06 -23.47 0.56
C ALA A 80 9.49 -22.53 1.69
N GLY A 81 10.49 -22.92 2.47
CA GLY A 81 10.96 -22.19 3.64
C GLY A 81 9.95 -22.24 4.77
N GLN A 82 9.63 -21.13 5.37
CA GLN A 82 8.67 -21.02 6.46
C GLN A 82 7.21 -21.07 6.01
N LEU A 83 6.96 -21.23 4.69
CA LEU A 83 5.62 -21.27 4.10
C LEU A 83 4.76 -20.04 4.41
N GLY A 84 5.40 -18.92 4.59
CA GLY A 84 4.81 -17.61 4.80
C GLY A 84 5.83 -16.51 4.57
N LEU A 85 5.36 -15.31 4.33
CA LEU A 85 6.21 -14.15 4.09
C LEU A 85 5.80 -12.96 4.94
N ARG A 86 6.77 -12.06 5.17
CA ARG A 86 6.58 -10.70 5.67
C ARG A 86 7.30 -9.72 4.75
N ASP A 87 7.03 -8.43 4.90
CA ASP A 87 7.78 -7.33 4.35
C ASP A 87 8.02 -7.43 2.83
N PRO A 88 6.99 -7.63 1.99
CA PRO A 88 7.18 -7.79 0.56
C PRO A 88 7.61 -6.46 -0.09
N PHE A 89 8.66 -6.54 -0.91
CA PHE A 89 9.20 -5.41 -1.68
C PHE A 89 9.09 -5.67 -3.17
N VAL A 90 8.53 -4.72 -3.91
CA VAL A 90 8.41 -4.76 -5.38
C VAL A 90 9.39 -3.77 -6.00
N LEU A 91 10.27 -4.27 -6.85
CA LEU A 91 11.15 -3.44 -7.67
C LEU A 91 10.75 -3.55 -9.14
N ARG A 92 10.62 -2.42 -9.84
CA ARG A 92 10.64 -2.38 -11.31
C ARG A 92 12.08 -2.44 -11.78
N ARG A 93 12.40 -3.45 -12.58
CA ARG A 93 13.73 -3.61 -13.18
C ARG A 93 13.97 -2.60 -14.30
N THR A 94 15.21 -2.46 -14.69
CA THR A 94 15.63 -1.58 -15.81
C THR A 94 15.04 -1.99 -17.17
N ASP A 95 14.60 -3.23 -17.32
CA ASP A 95 13.90 -3.75 -18.52
C ASP A 95 12.39 -3.57 -18.47
N GLY A 96 11.85 -2.95 -17.40
CA GLY A 96 10.42 -2.71 -17.18
C GLY A 96 9.67 -3.83 -16.48
N THR A 97 10.25 -5.02 -16.33
CA THR A 97 9.67 -6.13 -15.56
C THR A 97 9.81 -5.91 -14.05
N PHE A 98 9.20 -6.77 -13.26
CA PHE A 98 9.22 -6.66 -11.80
C PHE A 98 9.91 -7.85 -11.15
N VAL A 99 10.51 -7.60 -9.99
CA VAL A 99 10.90 -8.63 -9.03
C VAL A 99 10.24 -8.32 -7.70
N VAL A 100 9.77 -9.37 -7.02
CA VAL A 100 9.24 -9.29 -5.65
C VAL A 100 10.21 -10.02 -4.73
N LEU A 101 10.63 -9.36 -3.67
CA LEU A 101 11.44 -9.89 -2.59
C LEU A 101 10.58 -9.95 -1.32
N ALA A 102 10.78 -10.92 -0.44
CA ALA A 102 10.08 -10.94 0.84
C ALA A 102 10.87 -11.70 1.91
N THR A 103 10.68 -11.33 3.16
CA THR A 103 11.20 -12.01 4.34
C THR A 103 10.64 -13.44 4.42
N ASP A 104 11.48 -14.43 4.67
CA ASP A 104 11.09 -15.83 4.90
C ASP A 104 10.73 -16.04 6.38
N LEU A 105 9.52 -15.59 6.74
CA LEU A 105 8.98 -15.74 8.10
C LEU A 105 7.46 -15.86 8.06
N LYS A 106 6.92 -16.84 8.74
CA LYS A 106 5.49 -17.00 9.02
C LYS A 106 5.22 -16.81 10.50
N GLY A 107 4.26 -15.94 10.83
CA GLY A 107 3.94 -15.63 12.23
C GLY A 107 4.95 -14.69 12.88
N THR A 108 5.08 -14.80 14.21
CA THR A 108 5.81 -13.90 15.08
C THR A 108 6.94 -14.59 15.85
N ASN A 109 7.50 -15.65 15.30
CA ASN A 109 8.67 -16.31 15.90
C ASN A 109 9.94 -15.50 15.56
N TRP A 110 10.17 -14.41 16.30
CA TRP A 110 11.29 -13.51 16.09
C TRP A 110 12.66 -14.12 16.32
N GLY A 111 12.74 -15.27 17.00
CA GLY A 111 13.98 -16.01 17.19
C GLY A 111 14.38 -16.90 16.02
N LEU A 112 13.58 -16.94 14.95
CA LEU A 112 13.87 -17.79 13.80
C LEU A 112 14.97 -17.19 12.92
N ALA A 113 16.04 -17.93 12.73
CA ALA A 113 17.16 -17.57 11.86
C ALA A 113 16.95 -18.11 10.44
N SER A 114 16.24 -17.36 9.58
CA SER A 114 16.24 -17.64 8.14
C SER A 114 17.22 -16.73 7.42
N GLN A 115 18.17 -17.34 6.69
CA GLN A 115 19.16 -16.62 5.88
C GLN A 115 18.69 -16.35 4.45
N TYR A 116 17.40 -16.56 4.18
CA TYR A 116 16.82 -16.55 2.84
C TYR A 116 15.79 -15.45 2.66
N LEU A 117 15.70 -14.96 1.43
CA LEU A 117 14.56 -14.19 0.94
C LEU A 117 13.75 -15.04 -0.04
N HIS A 118 12.44 -14.88 -0.02
CA HIS A 118 11.56 -15.32 -1.11
C HIS A 118 11.69 -14.37 -2.29
N VAL A 119 11.67 -14.91 -3.51
CA VAL A 119 11.79 -14.13 -4.73
C VAL A 119 10.85 -14.66 -5.80
N TRP A 120 10.15 -13.75 -6.47
CA TRP A 120 9.35 -14.02 -7.66
C TRP A 120 9.69 -13.01 -8.76
N ASP A 121 9.54 -13.44 -10.01
CA ASP A 121 9.58 -12.58 -11.19
C ASP A 121 8.15 -12.31 -11.65
N SER A 122 7.89 -11.13 -12.21
CA SER A 122 6.62 -10.78 -12.84
C SER A 122 6.84 -9.80 -13.98
N THR A 123 6.01 -9.88 -15.03
CA THR A 123 6.04 -8.90 -16.13
C THR A 123 5.18 -7.68 -15.82
N ASP A 124 4.10 -7.83 -15.04
CA ASP A 124 3.06 -6.81 -14.90
C ASP A 124 2.27 -6.90 -13.57
N LEU A 125 2.76 -7.70 -12.62
CA LEU A 125 2.16 -7.99 -11.31
C LEU A 125 0.81 -8.75 -11.40
N THR A 126 0.38 -9.18 -12.59
CA THR A 126 -0.83 -10.01 -12.76
C THR A 126 -0.56 -11.51 -12.63
N ALA A 127 0.70 -11.91 -12.73
CA ALA A 127 1.18 -13.28 -12.51
C ALA A 127 2.59 -13.26 -11.90
N PHE A 128 2.86 -14.23 -11.04
CA PHE A 128 4.15 -14.40 -10.37
C PHE A 128 4.77 -15.73 -10.77
N THR A 129 6.00 -15.69 -11.28
CA THR A 129 6.71 -16.84 -11.83
C THR A 129 8.11 -16.97 -11.25
N GLY A 130 8.82 -18.04 -11.59
CA GLY A 130 10.23 -18.20 -11.21
C GLY A 130 10.47 -18.19 -9.70
N TYR A 131 9.49 -18.67 -8.91
CA TYR A 131 9.64 -18.71 -7.45
C TYR A 131 10.92 -19.40 -7.04
N ARG A 132 11.64 -18.77 -6.14
CA ARG A 132 12.90 -19.25 -5.57
C ARG A 132 13.16 -18.64 -4.21
N ARG A 133 14.10 -19.22 -3.48
CA ARG A 133 14.68 -18.65 -2.28
C ARG A 133 16.16 -18.34 -2.56
N ILE A 134 16.60 -17.16 -2.17
CA ILE A 134 18.01 -16.76 -2.32
C ILE A 134 18.61 -16.67 -0.93
N ARG A 135 19.75 -17.37 -0.73
CA ARG A 135 20.52 -17.25 0.51
C ARG A 135 21.34 -15.97 0.48
N MET A 136 21.14 -15.09 1.45
CA MET A 136 21.77 -13.77 1.52
C MET A 136 23.08 -13.79 2.30
N HIS A 137 23.19 -14.62 3.34
CA HIS A 137 24.37 -14.72 4.21
C HIS A 137 24.48 -16.11 4.86
N THR A 138 25.55 -16.30 5.67
CA THR A 138 25.81 -17.54 6.41
C THR A 138 25.79 -17.36 7.93
N LEU A 139 25.43 -16.16 8.41
CA LEU A 139 25.30 -15.88 9.84
C LEU A 139 24.10 -16.63 10.42
N ASP A 140 24.17 -17.01 11.68
CA ASP A 140 23.04 -17.62 12.40
C ASP A 140 22.09 -16.54 12.91
N THR A 141 21.39 -15.90 11.96
CA THR A 141 20.46 -14.81 12.22
C THR A 141 19.43 -14.69 11.11
N HIS A 142 18.51 -13.78 11.29
CA HIS A 142 17.44 -13.45 10.35
C HIS A 142 17.92 -12.69 9.10
N THR A 143 17.07 -12.66 8.07
CA THR A 143 17.14 -11.79 6.87
C THR A 143 15.79 -11.14 6.71
N TRP A 144 15.62 -9.91 7.21
CA TRP A 144 14.30 -9.27 7.28
C TRP A 144 14.23 -8.00 6.46
N ALA A 145 12.99 -7.66 6.06
CA ALA A 145 12.60 -6.40 5.44
C ALA A 145 13.51 -6.00 4.27
N PRO A 146 13.51 -6.78 3.17
CA PRO A 146 14.33 -6.46 2.02
C PRO A 146 13.81 -5.21 1.30
N THR A 147 14.74 -4.36 0.87
CA THR A 147 14.55 -3.32 -0.13
C THR A 147 15.58 -3.52 -1.25
N ALA A 148 15.33 -2.99 -2.44
CA ALA A 148 16.30 -3.08 -3.52
C ALA A 148 16.24 -1.86 -4.44
N PHE A 149 17.39 -1.53 -5.04
CA PHE A 149 17.51 -0.44 -6.01
C PHE A 149 18.57 -0.75 -7.05
N TRP A 150 18.52 -0.04 -8.19
CA TRP A 150 19.56 -0.11 -9.19
C TRP A 150 20.75 0.79 -8.79
N ASP A 151 21.91 0.17 -8.54
CA ASP A 151 23.16 0.89 -8.31
C ASP A 151 23.83 1.15 -9.66
N ALA A 152 23.64 2.34 -10.21
CA ALA A 152 24.18 2.72 -11.52
C ALA A 152 25.70 2.73 -11.56
N ALA A 153 26.36 3.02 -10.43
CA ALA A 153 27.82 3.04 -10.36
C ALA A 153 28.42 1.63 -10.47
N ARG A 154 27.68 0.62 -9.99
CA ARG A 154 28.08 -0.80 -10.07
C ARG A 154 27.52 -1.52 -11.30
N GLY A 155 26.45 -0.99 -11.92
CA GLY A 155 25.72 -1.68 -12.97
C GLY A 155 25.01 -2.95 -12.46
N GLN A 156 24.58 -2.95 -11.21
CA GLN A 156 23.92 -4.07 -10.53
C GLN A 156 22.78 -3.59 -9.63
N TYR A 157 21.92 -4.49 -9.26
CA TYR A 157 20.92 -4.23 -8.20
C TYR A 157 21.58 -4.45 -6.84
N ALA A 158 21.33 -3.55 -5.90
CA ALA A 158 21.64 -3.70 -4.49
C ALA A 158 20.39 -4.23 -3.77
N ILE A 159 20.53 -5.30 -3.00
CA ILE A 159 19.48 -5.81 -2.10
C ILE A 159 19.94 -5.50 -0.69
N VAL A 160 19.20 -4.63 0.00
CA VAL A 160 19.47 -4.23 1.38
C VAL A 160 18.46 -4.90 2.29
N TYR A 161 18.89 -5.37 3.45
CA TYR A 161 18.04 -6.07 4.41
C TYR A 161 18.60 -5.96 5.82
N SER A 162 17.76 -6.23 6.81
CA SER A 162 18.15 -6.25 8.22
C SER A 162 18.68 -7.63 8.62
N ALA A 163 19.82 -7.65 9.31
CA ALA A 163 20.38 -8.85 9.94
C ALA A 163 21.25 -8.48 11.15
N ASN A 164 21.59 -9.46 11.99
CA ASN A 164 22.32 -9.25 13.23
C ASN A 164 23.78 -9.76 13.13
N ASN A 165 24.74 -8.92 13.47
CA ASN A 165 26.16 -9.28 13.56
C ASN A 165 26.76 -8.93 14.93
N GLY A 166 26.00 -9.09 15.99
CA GLY A 166 26.25 -8.61 17.35
C GLY A 166 25.28 -7.50 17.76
N ARG A 167 24.68 -6.82 16.79
CA ARG A 167 23.49 -5.97 16.87
C ARG A 167 22.80 -5.96 15.52
N ASP A 168 21.57 -5.48 15.46
CA ASP A 168 20.84 -5.33 14.22
C ASP A 168 21.40 -4.18 13.38
N VAL A 169 21.75 -4.48 12.13
CA VAL A 169 22.34 -3.55 11.14
C VAL A 169 21.73 -3.84 9.78
N LEU A 170 21.94 -2.95 8.81
CA LEU A 170 21.57 -3.24 7.42
C LEU A 170 22.76 -3.83 6.68
N PHE A 171 22.52 -4.94 5.98
CA PHE A 171 23.44 -5.58 5.06
C PHE A 171 23.05 -5.28 3.61
N VAL A 172 23.98 -5.48 2.68
CA VAL A 172 23.76 -5.42 1.23
C VAL A 172 24.45 -6.59 0.52
N ASN A 173 23.74 -7.16 -0.44
CA ASN A 173 24.30 -8.01 -1.48
C ASN A 173 23.98 -7.39 -2.84
N TYR A 174 24.86 -7.63 -3.82
CA TYR A 174 24.68 -7.16 -5.20
C TYR A 174 24.32 -8.33 -6.12
N THR A 175 23.47 -8.05 -7.11
CA THR A 175 23.02 -9.04 -8.09
C THR A 175 22.73 -8.40 -9.44
N SER A 176 22.86 -9.17 -10.52
CA SER A 176 22.40 -8.78 -11.86
C SER A 176 21.10 -9.48 -12.27
N ASP A 177 20.72 -10.55 -11.59
CA ASP A 177 19.69 -11.49 -12.04
C ASP A 177 18.69 -11.93 -10.96
N PHE A 178 18.87 -11.52 -9.71
CA PHE A 178 18.11 -11.98 -8.55
C PHE A 178 18.07 -13.51 -8.40
N ARG A 179 19.16 -14.20 -8.84
CA ARG A 179 19.37 -15.65 -8.68
C ARG A 179 20.65 -15.93 -7.92
N THR A 180 21.68 -15.17 -8.25
CA THR A 180 22.97 -15.20 -7.58
C THR A 180 23.24 -13.85 -6.94
N VAL A 181 23.87 -13.85 -5.78
CA VAL A 181 24.19 -12.63 -5.03
C VAL A 181 25.68 -12.61 -4.65
N SER A 182 26.26 -11.44 -4.54
CA SER A 182 27.61 -11.26 -3.99
C SER A 182 27.67 -11.71 -2.52
N ALA A 183 28.89 -11.79 -1.95
CA ALA A 183 29.04 -11.88 -0.50
C ALA A 183 28.38 -10.68 0.20
N PRO A 184 27.79 -10.86 1.41
CA PRO A 184 27.16 -9.80 2.15
C PRO A 184 28.20 -8.78 2.64
N GLN A 185 27.81 -7.50 2.66
CA GLN A 185 28.57 -6.42 3.26
C GLN A 185 27.68 -5.65 4.23
N VAL A 186 28.24 -5.12 5.32
CA VAL A 186 27.52 -4.19 6.18
C VAL A 186 27.26 -2.91 5.41
N TYR A 187 26.00 -2.57 5.21
CA TYR A 187 25.59 -1.42 4.42
C TYR A 187 25.46 -0.15 5.26
N PHE A 188 24.78 -0.28 6.41
CA PHE A 188 24.59 0.80 7.35
C PHE A 188 24.57 0.29 8.79
N SER A 189 25.47 0.84 9.62
CA SER A 189 25.70 0.38 10.99
C SER A 189 26.02 1.58 11.90
N PRO A 190 25.00 2.37 12.31
CA PRO A 190 25.18 3.44 13.29
C PRO A 190 25.50 2.88 14.69
N ALA A 191 25.68 3.77 15.68
CA ALA A 191 25.98 3.36 17.05
C ALA A 191 24.85 2.59 17.77
N PHE A 192 23.67 2.51 17.16
CA PHE A 192 22.46 1.85 17.69
C PHE A 192 21.95 0.80 16.70
N GLY A 193 21.03 -0.08 17.15
CA GLY A 193 20.40 -1.07 16.30
C GLY A 193 19.41 -0.44 15.32
N VAL A 194 19.35 -0.97 14.10
CA VAL A 194 18.45 -0.50 13.03
C VAL A 194 17.77 -1.66 12.35
N LEU A 195 16.49 -1.47 11.96
CA LEU A 195 15.69 -2.39 11.16
C LEU A 195 15.00 -1.64 10.01
N ASP A 196 14.40 -2.40 9.12
CA ASP A 196 13.42 -1.97 8.12
C ASP A 196 13.94 -0.83 7.24
N GLY A 197 15.09 -1.05 6.58
CA GLY A 197 15.62 -0.05 5.66
C GLY A 197 14.80 0.03 4.37
N ASP A 198 14.30 1.23 4.01
CA ASP A 198 13.75 1.50 2.67
C ASP A 198 14.64 2.50 1.93
N VAL A 199 15.02 2.16 0.69
CA VAL A 199 16.03 2.89 -0.09
C VAL A 199 15.44 3.42 -1.39
N VAL A 200 15.62 4.73 -1.63
CA VAL A 200 15.29 5.37 -2.90
C VAL A 200 16.45 6.20 -3.43
N VAL A 201 16.53 6.34 -4.76
CA VAL A 201 17.52 7.20 -5.42
C VAL A 201 16.79 8.37 -6.07
N ASP A 202 17.19 9.60 -5.72
CA ASP A 202 16.65 10.81 -6.32
C ASP A 202 17.78 11.83 -6.58
N GLY A 203 17.86 12.36 -7.79
CA GLY A 203 18.85 13.38 -8.17
C GLY A 203 20.31 12.96 -7.94
N GLY A 204 20.63 11.67 -8.06
CA GLY A 204 21.98 11.14 -7.83
C GLY A 204 22.35 10.95 -6.36
N THR A 205 21.42 11.23 -5.44
CA THR A 205 21.56 10.96 -4.00
C THR A 205 20.71 9.74 -3.64
N THR A 206 21.27 8.85 -2.84
CA THR A 206 20.58 7.69 -2.27
C THR A 206 20.09 8.05 -0.87
N TYR A 207 18.81 7.88 -0.63
CA TYR A 207 18.13 8.12 0.65
C TYR A 207 17.74 6.77 1.25
N LEU A 208 18.03 6.61 2.53
CA LEU A 208 17.72 5.42 3.34
C LEU A 208 16.87 5.87 4.52
N TYR A 209 15.64 5.38 4.62
CA TYR A 209 14.82 5.51 5.83
C TYR A 209 14.83 4.19 6.58
N TYR A 210 14.82 4.26 7.90
CA TYR A 210 14.97 3.08 8.75
C TYR A 210 14.35 3.30 10.14
N LYS A 211 14.04 2.21 10.83
CA LYS A 211 13.64 2.21 12.24
C LYS A 211 14.88 2.27 13.13
N ASN A 212 14.91 3.21 14.06
CA ASN A 212 15.86 3.23 15.18
C ASN A 212 15.30 2.37 16.33
N LEU A 213 16.03 1.34 16.73
CA LEU A 213 15.58 0.43 17.80
C LEU A 213 15.64 1.01 19.20
N ASN A 214 16.40 2.10 19.42
CA ASN A 214 16.50 2.70 20.74
C ASN A 214 15.22 3.46 21.15
N ASP A 215 14.50 4.04 20.18
CA ASP A 215 13.38 4.93 20.47
C ASP A 215 12.09 4.59 19.70
N GLY A 216 12.17 3.68 18.72
CA GLY A 216 11.01 3.27 17.91
C GLY A 216 10.54 4.37 16.94
N TYR A 217 11.46 5.25 16.48
CA TYR A 217 11.16 6.31 15.53
C TYR A 217 11.75 5.98 14.15
N LEU A 218 11.21 6.62 13.11
CA LEU A 218 11.81 6.58 11.79
C LEU A 218 12.88 7.68 11.67
N TYR A 219 13.98 7.30 11.05
CA TYR A 219 15.14 8.15 10.76
C TYR A 219 15.46 8.10 9.29
N GLY A 220 16.09 9.15 8.76
CA GLY A 220 16.56 9.21 7.38
C GLY A 220 18.07 9.45 7.31
N ALA A 221 18.76 8.69 6.49
CA ALA A 221 20.15 8.89 6.13
C ALA A 221 20.29 9.06 4.61
N ARG A 222 21.38 9.66 4.17
CA ARG A 222 21.64 9.87 2.73
C ARG A 222 23.10 9.67 2.39
N SER A 223 23.35 9.29 1.14
CA SER A 223 24.66 9.11 0.55
C SER A 223 24.68 9.60 -0.90
N THR A 224 25.77 10.20 -1.33
CA THR A 224 26.01 10.58 -2.73
C THR A 224 26.67 9.47 -3.56
N THR A 225 27.10 8.39 -2.93
CA THR A 225 27.81 7.28 -3.59
C THR A 225 27.08 5.95 -3.52
N ALA A 226 26.04 5.83 -2.70
CA ALA A 226 25.34 4.58 -2.36
C ALA A 226 26.26 3.44 -1.84
N ALA A 227 27.52 3.74 -1.54
CA ALA A 227 28.47 2.74 -1.07
C ALA A 227 28.16 2.30 0.37
N PRO A 228 28.52 1.07 0.77
CA PRO A 228 28.43 0.64 2.15
C PRO A 228 29.12 1.61 3.12
N ASN A 229 28.46 1.88 4.24
CA ASN A 229 28.92 2.80 5.29
C ASN A 229 29.16 4.27 4.87
N SER A 230 28.59 4.70 3.74
CA SER A 230 28.72 6.09 3.26
C SER A 230 27.54 7.01 3.67
N PHE A 231 26.58 6.48 4.41
CA PHE A 231 25.37 7.18 4.78
C PHE A 231 25.55 8.07 6.00
N THR A 232 24.97 9.28 5.93
CA THR A 232 24.92 10.22 7.04
C THR A 232 23.47 10.52 7.38
N THR A 233 23.09 10.36 8.65
CA THR A 233 21.75 10.72 9.14
C THR A 233 21.49 12.21 8.92
N TYR A 234 20.33 12.56 8.38
CA TYR A 234 19.94 13.95 8.09
C TYR A 234 18.55 14.31 8.60
N THR A 235 17.70 13.32 8.91
CA THR A 235 16.40 13.53 9.57
C THR A 235 16.15 12.46 10.62
N SER A 236 15.42 12.80 11.68
CA SER A 236 15.21 11.92 12.83
C SER A 236 13.91 12.22 13.55
N GLY A 237 13.45 11.27 14.36
CA GLY A 237 12.34 11.43 15.27
C GLY A 237 10.96 11.49 14.64
N LEU A 238 10.76 10.86 13.46
CA LEU A 238 9.46 10.82 12.80
C LEU A 238 8.56 9.77 13.46
N ARG A 239 7.53 10.23 14.17
CA ARG A 239 6.42 9.43 14.71
C ARG A 239 5.19 10.30 14.95
N GLN A 240 4.04 9.68 15.15
CA GLN A 240 2.76 10.36 15.42
C GLN A 240 2.07 9.74 16.66
N GLY A 241 2.67 9.90 17.85
CA GLY A 241 2.06 9.46 19.11
C GLY A 241 2.21 7.99 19.47
N THR A 242 2.73 7.16 18.56
CA THR A 242 2.99 5.72 18.76
C THR A 242 4.38 5.36 18.22
N ALA A 243 4.91 4.20 18.59
CA ALA A 243 6.11 3.67 17.96
C ALA A 243 5.81 3.22 16.53
N ILE A 244 6.71 3.55 15.61
CA ILE A 244 6.56 3.35 14.17
C ILE A 244 7.76 2.58 13.65
N GLU A 245 7.50 1.62 12.77
CA GLU A 245 8.50 0.85 12.03
C GLU A 245 8.18 0.86 10.54
N ALA A 246 8.92 0.09 9.77
CA ALA A 246 8.57 -0.24 8.39
C ALA A 246 8.34 1.02 7.52
N PRO A 247 9.35 1.87 7.30
CA PRO A 247 9.21 2.99 6.40
C PRO A 247 8.91 2.51 4.97
N LEU A 248 7.91 3.13 4.32
CA LEU A 248 7.59 2.94 2.92
C LEU A 248 7.66 4.31 2.23
N LEU A 249 8.59 4.47 1.32
CA LEU A 249 8.76 5.70 0.55
C LEU A 249 8.02 5.62 -0.78
N LEU A 250 7.28 6.65 -1.10
CA LEU A 250 6.60 6.80 -2.38
C LEU A 250 6.88 8.17 -2.96
N ARG A 251 7.46 8.22 -4.16
CA ARG A 251 7.46 9.43 -4.98
C ARG A 251 6.13 9.56 -5.68
N THR A 252 5.45 10.68 -5.48
CA THR A 252 4.18 10.94 -6.16
C THR A 252 4.38 11.33 -7.62
N ASN A 253 3.34 11.20 -8.42
CA ASN A 253 3.39 11.57 -9.84
C ASN A 253 3.62 13.08 -10.04
N GLU A 254 3.28 13.90 -9.04
CA GLU A 254 3.52 15.35 -9.00
C GLU A 254 4.95 15.70 -8.54
N GLY A 255 5.77 14.68 -8.20
CA GLY A 255 7.16 14.86 -7.80
C GLY A 255 7.40 15.13 -6.31
N SER A 256 6.34 15.16 -5.50
CA SER A 256 6.45 15.20 -4.03
C SER A 256 6.70 13.78 -3.47
N TRP A 257 6.88 13.68 -2.16
CA TRP A 257 7.18 12.42 -1.49
C TRP A 257 6.17 12.15 -0.37
N ARG A 258 5.87 10.89 -0.19
CA ARG A 258 5.17 10.36 0.97
C ARG A 258 6.05 9.35 1.68
N LEU A 259 6.04 9.41 3.00
CA LEU A 259 6.61 8.39 3.87
C LEU A 259 5.47 7.80 4.68
N TRP A 260 5.36 6.49 4.67
CA TRP A 260 4.44 5.76 5.49
C TRP A 260 5.22 4.94 6.51
N GLY A 261 4.62 4.71 7.67
CA GLY A 261 5.17 3.85 8.70
C GLY A 261 4.06 3.02 9.35
N ASP A 262 4.38 1.77 9.63
CA ASP A 262 3.49 0.82 10.30
C ASP A 262 3.65 0.94 11.82
N SER A 263 2.55 1.00 12.54
CA SER A 263 2.57 1.07 14.01
C SER A 263 2.66 -0.33 14.63
N PHE A 264 3.33 -0.43 15.78
CA PHE A 264 3.47 -1.71 16.48
C PHE A 264 3.24 -1.64 17.99
N SER A 265 3.34 -0.48 18.63
CA SER A 265 3.10 -0.34 20.08
C SER A 265 2.89 1.12 20.47
N PRO A 266 1.90 1.44 21.32
CA PRO A 266 0.82 0.60 21.85
C PRO A 266 -0.30 0.30 20.82
N VAL A 267 -0.36 1.05 19.71
CA VAL A 267 -1.28 0.81 18.60
C VAL A 267 -0.59 -0.14 17.62
N ASN A 268 -1.27 -1.18 17.19
CA ASN A 268 -0.76 -2.14 16.20
C ASN A 268 -1.68 -2.17 14.97
N ASN A 269 -1.12 -2.51 13.81
CA ASN A 269 -1.83 -2.63 12.53
C ASN A 269 -2.53 -1.32 12.08
N ASP A 270 -1.93 -0.19 12.35
CA ASP A 270 -2.34 1.09 11.78
C ASP A 270 -1.15 1.74 11.06
N TYR A 271 -1.45 2.58 10.08
CA TYR A 271 -0.44 3.32 9.34
C TYR A 271 -0.49 4.80 9.69
N TYR A 272 0.71 5.38 9.75
CA TYR A 272 0.91 6.82 9.84
C TYR A 272 1.68 7.30 8.62
N ALA A 273 1.32 8.48 8.13
CA ALA A 273 1.88 9.01 6.91
C ALA A 273 2.36 10.46 7.07
N TRP A 274 3.37 10.79 6.29
CA TRP A 274 3.94 12.13 6.18
C TRP A 274 4.08 12.51 4.70
N SER A 275 4.15 13.79 4.43
CA SER A 275 4.46 14.33 3.11
C SER A 275 5.57 15.34 3.14
N THR A 276 6.32 15.45 2.02
CA THR A 276 7.25 16.54 1.77
C THR A 276 7.32 16.84 0.28
N THR A 277 7.61 18.07 -0.10
CA THR A 277 7.85 18.43 -1.50
C THR A 277 9.26 18.04 -1.96
N THR A 278 10.20 17.82 -1.03
CA THR A 278 11.58 17.45 -1.35
C THR A 278 12.15 16.50 -0.30
N ILE A 279 12.62 15.34 -0.75
CA ILE A 279 13.24 14.35 0.14
C ILE A 279 14.63 14.80 0.66
N SER A 280 15.29 15.71 -0.04
CA SER A 280 16.60 16.22 0.36
C SER A 280 16.57 17.13 1.59
N GLY A 281 15.39 17.67 1.92
CA GLY A 281 15.16 18.41 3.15
C GLY A 281 14.93 17.47 4.34
N ASN A 282 14.86 18.03 5.54
CA ASN A 282 14.56 17.29 6.77
C ASN A 282 13.15 17.60 7.31
N SER A 283 12.29 18.16 6.49
CA SER A 283 10.95 18.59 6.87
C SER A 283 9.89 17.65 6.31
N TRP A 284 9.28 16.88 7.20
CA TRP A 284 8.14 16.02 6.90
C TRP A 284 6.91 16.53 7.64
N THR A 285 5.83 16.76 6.91
CA THR A 285 4.54 17.18 7.47
C THR A 285 3.68 15.94 7.75
N PRO A 286 3.29 15.68 9.02
CA PRO A 286 2.35 14.60 9.32
C PRO A 286 1.03 14.79 8.58
N LEU A 287 0.48 13.71 8.02
CA LEU A 287 -0.85 13.67 7.44
C LEU A 287 -1.87 13.24 8.50
N ASN A 288 -3.07 13.79 8.41
CA ASN A 288 -4.15 13.37 9.27
C ASN A 288 -4.68 12.01 8.78
N GLN A 289 -4.90 11.06 9.68
CA GLN A 289 -5.48 9.74 9.33
C GLN A 289 -6.84 9.84 8.64
N ARG A 290 -7.54 10.96 8.75
CA ARG A 290 -8.74 11.24 7.99
C ARG A 290 -8.48 11.27 6.48
N ASP A 291 -7.31 11.70 6.04
CA ASP A 291 -7.00 12.00 4.65
C ASP A 291 -6.56 10.78 3.85
N TYR A 292 -6.25 9.67 4.51
CA TYR A 292 -5.80 8.45 3.86
C TYR A 292 -6.47 7.19 4.44
N THR A 293 -6.41 6.10 3.67
CA THR A 293 -6.96 4.79 4.08
C THR A 293 -6.03 3.70 3.60
N PRO A 294 -5.32 3.00 4.52
CA PRO A 294 -4.53 1.83 4.17
C PRO A 294 -5.42 0.62 3.85
N PRO A 295 -4.89 -0.41 3.19
CA PRO A 295 -5.59 -1.69 3.05
C PRO A 295 -5.91 -2.30 4.42
N LEU A 296 -7.01 -3.06 4.50
CA LEU A 296 -7.41 -3.72 5.75
C LEU A 296 -6.32 -4.68 6.25
N ASN A 297 -5.94 -4.56 7.53
CA ASN A 297 -4.93 -5.38 8.22
C ASN A 297 -3.54 -5.38 7.57
N SER A 298 -3.27 -4.43 6.70
CA SER A 298 -1.96 -4.36 6.05
C SER A 298 -0.85 -4.05 7.05
N LYS A 299 0.28 -4.72 6.84
CA LYS A 299 1.54 -4.54 7.54
C LYS A 299 2.62 -4.21 6.52
N HIS A 300 3.81 -3.93 7.01
CA HIS A 300 5.01 -3.58 6.26
C HIS A 300 5.05 -4.13 4.82
N GLY A 301 5.39 -3.29 3.86
CA GLY A 301 5.45 -3.64 2.45
C GLY A 301 6.23 -2.62 1.63
N SER A 302 5.80 -2.40 0.41
CA SER A 302 6.39 -1.38 -0.47
C SER A 302 5.36 -0.76 -1.39
N MET A 303 5.64 0.44 -1.88
CA MET A 303 4.78 1.18 -2.80
C MET A 303 5.54 1.54 -4.07
N ILE A 304 4.88 1.45 -5.22
CA ILE A 304 5.49 1.74 -6.51
C ILE A 304 4.52 2.48 -7.43
N GLY A 305 5.04 3.40 -8.24
CA GLY A 305 4.28 4.03 -9.32
C GLY A 305 4.00 3.06 -10.46
N ILE A 306 2.80 3.06 -10.98
CA ILE A 306 2.34 2.24 -12.10
C ILE A 306 1.59 3.08 -13.14
N SER A 307 1.56 2.59 -14.38
CA SER A 307 0.78 3.18 -15.47
C SER A 307 -0.72 2.86 -15.36
N ASP A 308 -1.56 3.58 -16.12
CA ASP A 308 -3.00 3.26 -16.24
C ASP A 308 -3.24 1.85 -16.77
N ALA A 309 -2.42 1.38 -17.71
CA ALA A 309 -2.54 0.03 -18.26
C ALA A 309 -2.24 -1.04 -17.20
N GLU A 310 -1.21 -0.86 -16.39
CA GLU A 310 -0.87 -1.77 -15.28
C GLU A 310 -1.96 -1.73 -14.20
N TYR A 311 -2.46 -0.53 -13.85
CA TYR A 311 -3.59 -0.40 -12.92
C TYR A 311 -4.81 -1.18 -13.41
N ALA A 312 -5.21 -0.99 -14.68
CA ALA A 312 -6.35 -1.71 -15.27
C ALA A 312 -6.09 -3.22 -15.32
N GLY A 313 -4.88 -3.64 -15.69
CA GLY A 313 -4.46 -5.04 -15.70
C GLY A 313 -4.60 -5.70 -14.32
N LEU A 314 -4.12 -5.03 -13.27
CA LEU A 314 -4.23 -5.48 -11.89
C LEU A 314 -5.68 -5.63 -11.43
N VAL A 315 -6.51 -4.60 -11.68
CA VAL A 315 -7.95 -4.63 -11.33
C VAL A 315 -8.68 -5.71 -12.11
N ASN A 316 -8.41 -5.87 -13.40
CA ASN A 316 -9.04 -6.91 -14.23
C ASN A 316 -8.64 -8.32 -13.77
N ARG A 317 -7.38 -8.50 -13.38
CA ARG A 317 -6.86 -9.82 -12.97
C ARG A 317 -7.35 -10.26 -11.61
N TRP A 318 -7.29 -9.37 -10.63
CA TRP A 318 -7.49 -9.72 -9.23
C TRP A 318 -8.84 -9.27 -8.68
N GLY A 319 -9.50 -8.30 -9.32
CA GLY A 319 -10.76 -7.71 -8.86
C GLY A 319 -10.59 -6.84 -7.62
N THR A 320 -11.54 -5.93 -7.44
CA THR A 320 -11.68 -5.12 -6.23
C THR A 320 -12.64 -5.79 -5.24
N PRO A 321 -12.63 -5.42 -3.95
CA PRO A 321 -13.54 -5.98 -2.97
C PRO A 321 -15.02 -5.75 -3.32
N ASN A 322 -15.85 -6.72 -3.02
CA ASN A 322 -17.32 -6.59 -3.04
C ASN A 322 -17.89 -6.19 -1.67
N TRP A 323 -17.03 -5.72 -0.80
CA TRP A 323 -17.34 -5.22 0.53
C TRP A 323 -16.74 -3.83 0.75
N VAL A 324 -17.26 -3.12 1.72
CA VAL A 324 -16.82 -1.79 2.14
C VAL A 324 -16.63 -1.74 3.65
N ARG A 325 -15.85 -0.74 4.09
CA ARG A 325 -15.78 -0.28 5.48
C ARG A 325 -16.34 1.13 5.57
N LEU A 326 -16.87 1.50 6.73
CA LEU A 326 -17.35 2.85 7.00
C LEU A 326 -16.44 3.50 8.02
N LYS A 327 -15.52 4.35 7.56
CA LYS A 327 -14.57 5.08 8.39
C LYS A 327 -15.22 6.32 8.99
N SER A 328 -15.10 6.53 10.30
CA SER A 328 -15.64 7.72 10.98
C SER A 328 -14.87 9.00 10.61
N SER A 329 -15.58 10.10 10.45
CA SER A 329 -15.01 11.39 10.08
C SER A 329 -14.19 12.05 11.20
N ASN A 330 -14.64 11.96 12.44
CA ASN A 330 -14.01 12.58 13.60
C ASN A 330 -13.22 11.60 14.49
N LEU A 331 -13.35 10.30 14.21
CA LEU A 331 -12.57 9.23 14.82
C LEU A 331 -11.89 8.43 13.69
N PRO A 332 -10.88 8.99 13.01
CA PRO A 332 -10.39 8.44 11.75
C PRO A 332 -9.59 7.14 11.89
N ASP A 333 -9.26 6.71 13.11
CA ASP A 333 -8.73 5.40 13.47
C ASP A 333 -9.83 4.34 13.63
N ARG A 334 -11.13 4.72 13.53
CA ARG A 334 -12.27 3.83 13.84
C ARG A 334 -13.17 3.60 12.64
N TYR A 335 -13.68 2.38 12.61
CA TYR A 335 -14.61 1.91 11.59
C TYR A 335 -15.89 1.37 12.22
N VAL A 336 -16.99 1.48 11.48
CA VAL A 336 -18.26 0.84 11.88
C VAL A 336 -18.08 -0.67 11.85
N ARG A 337 -18.33 -1.31 12.99
CA ARG A 337 -18.36 -2.76 13.13
C ARG A 337 -19.58 -3.20 13.96
N HIS A 338 -19.81 -4.49 14.02
CA HIS A 338 -20.68 -5.08 15.03
C HIS A 338 -19.86 -5.81 16.09
N ALA A 339 -20.35 -5.85 17.32
CA ALA A 339 -19.85 -6.71 18.39
C ALA A 339 -21.08 -7.11 19.22
N ASP A 340 -21.26 -8.41 19.49
CA ASP A 340 -22.41 -8.93 20.20
C ASP A 340 -23.76 -8.39 19.64
N ARG A 341 -23.82 -8.29 18.31
CA ARG A 341 -24.93 -7.70 17.55
C ARG A 341 -25.16 -6.19 17.75
N ILE A 342 -24.35 -5.50 18.54
CA ILE A 342 -24.42 -4.04 18.70
C ILE A 342 -23.55 -3.40 17.62
N ALA A 343 -24.11 -2.46 16.87
CA ALA A 343 -23.34 -1.66 15.92
C ALA A 343 -22.60 -0.54 16.65
N ARG A 344 -21.30 -0.39 16.37
CA ARG A 344 -20.42 0.54 17.06
C ARG A 344 -19.25 0.98 16.16
N VAL A 345 -18.46 1.95 16.61
CA VAL A 345 -17.20 2.34 15.98
C VAL A 345 -16.03 1.99 16.90
N ASP A 346 -15.11 1.16 16.42
CA ASP A 346 -13.95 0.73 17.17
C ASP A 346 -12.66 0.91 16.35
N ALA A 347 -11.55 1.15 17.06
CA ALA A 347 -10.22 1.05 16.51
C ALA A 347 -9.80 -0.42 16.38
N TYR A 348 -9.13 -0.75 15.30
CA TYR A 348 -8.49 -2.06 15.13
C TYR A 348 -7.24 -2.13 16.06
N PRO A 349 -6.79 -3.28 16.59
CA PRO A 349 -7.26 -4.64 16.27
C PRO A 349 -8.44 -5.14 17.12
N PHE A 350 -9.29 -5.95 16.50
CA PHE A 350 -10.33 -6.74 17.15
C PHE A 350 -10.58 -8.04 16.38
N ASP A 351 -11.16 -9.03 17.05
CA ASP A 351 -11.44 -10.35 16.48
C ASP A 351 -12.94 -10.67 16.61
N PRO A 352 -13.58 -11.11 15.52
CA PRO A 352 -13.07 -11.22 14.16
C PRO A 352 -12.99 -9.86 13.45
N TYR A 353 -11.94 -9.66 12.65
CA TYR A 353 -11.75 -8.40 11.91
C TYR A 353 -12.83 -8.16 10.85
N GLN A 354 -13.50 -9.23 10.40
CA GLN A 354 -14.58 -9.15 9.41
C GLN A 354 -15.82 -8.41 9.93
N ASP A 355 -15.95 -8.18 11.23
CA ASP A 355 -17.06 -7.42 11.82
C ASP A 355 -17.21 -6.00 11.25
N GLN A 356 -16.15 -5.43 10.67
CA GLN A 356 -16.16 -4.12 10.01
C GLN A 356 -16.41 -4.16 8.49
N MET A 357 -16.62 -5.35 7.92
CA MET A 357 -16.77 -5.55 6.48
C MET A 357 -18.26 -5.69 6.12
N TRP A 358 -18.72 -4.83 5.22
CA TRP A 358 -20.12 -4.73 4.85
C TRP A 358 -20.31 -4.88 3.35
N ARG A 359 -21.26 -5.70 2.92
CA ARG A 359 -21.76 -5.61 1.54
C ARG A 359 -22.81 -4.50 1.51
N MET A 360 -22.54 -3.46 0.74
CA MET A 360 -23.50 -2.40 0.49
C MET A 360 -24.38 -2.82 -0.68
N VAL A 361 -25.59 -3.28 -0.37
CA VAL A 361 -26.56 -3.79 -1.35
C VAL A 361 -27.70 -2.80 -1.57
N PRO A 362 -28.50 -2.93 -2.65
CA PRO A 362 -29.74 -2.14 -2.79
C PRO A 362 -30.60 -2.25 -1.55
N GLY A 363 -31.23 -1.15 -1.16
CA GLY A 363 -32.05 -1.10 0.05
C GLY A 363 -33.18 -2.11 0.05
N LEU A 364 -33.38 -2.82 1.14
CA LEU A 364 -34.35 -3.91 1.26
C LEU A 364 -35.80 -3.44 1.13
N ALA A 365 -36.10 -2.20 1.51
CA ALA A 365 -37.43 -1.59 1.35
C ALA A 365 -37.54 -0.72 0.10
N ASP A 366 -36.45 -0.12 -0.35
CA ASP A 366 -36.39 0.80 -1.48
C ASP A 366 -35.03 0.63 -2.16
N ALA A 367 -35.02 0.09 -3.37
CA ALA A 367 -33.79 -0.18 -4.14
C ALA A 367 -32.98 1.08 -4.48
N ALA A 368 -33.55 2.28 -4.41
CA ALA A 368 -32.83 3.55 -4.53
C ALA A 368 -32.00 3.88 -3.27
N GLY A 369 -32.28 3.22 -2.15
CA GLY A 369 -31.49 3.26 -0.93
C GLY A 369 -30.37 2.19 -0.93
N VAL A 370 -29.75 2.04 0.24
CA VAL A 370 -28.74 1.03 0.53
C VAL A 370 -29.06 0.29 1.82
N SER A 371 -28.66 -0.98 1.90
CA SER A 371 -28.61 -1.76 3.12
C SER A 371 -27.22 -2.34 3.31
N PHE A 372 -26.80 -2.51 4.57
CA PHE A 372 -25.48 -3.02 4.91
C PHE A 372 -25.59 -4.45 5.42
N GLU A 373 -25.24 -5.42 4.57
CA GLU A 373 -25.17 -6.82 4.94
C GLU A 373 -23.79 -7.15 5.52
N SER A 374 -23.75 -7.88 6.63
CA SER A 374 -22.49 -8.34 7.22
C SER A 374 -21.80 -9.37 6.33
N VAL A 375 -20.48 -9.24 6.15
CA VAL A 375 -19.70 -10.20 5.36
C VAL A 375 -19.56 -11.55 6.10
N ASN A 376 -19.30 -11.51 7.40
CA ASN A 376 -19.11 -12.72 8.22
C ASN A 376 -20.42 -13.33 8.76
N TYR A 377 -21.53 -12.62 8.69
CA TYR A 377 -22.88 -13.13 9.00
C TYR A 377 -23.86 -12.85 7.84
N PRO A 378 -23.72 -13.56 6.70
CA PRO A 378 -24.59 -13.34 5.54
C PRO A 378 -26.08 -13.45 5.92
N GLY A 379 -26.92 -12.59 5.33
CA GLY A 379 -28.35 -12.49 5.66
C GLY A 379 -28.65 -11.66 6.91
N ASN A 380 -27.61 -11.16 7.62
CA ASN A 380 -27.78 -10.21 8.72
C ASN A 380 -27.43 -8.81 8.25
N TYR A 381 -28.23 -7.84 8.68
CA TYR A 381 -28.11 -6.45 8.22
C TYR A 381 -28.03 -5.49 9.39
N LEU A 382 -27.31 -4.36 9.19
CA LEU A 382 -27.48 -3.20 10.08
C LEU A 382 -28.90 -2.68 9.95
N ARG A 383 -29.59 -2.62 11.06
CA ARG A 383 -30.90 -1.98 11.15
C ARG A 383 -31.04 -1.18 12.44
N HIS A 384 -31.87 -0.17 12.47
CA HIS A 384 -32.26 0.44 13.74
C HIS A 384 -33.40 -0.33 14.39
N TYR A 385 -33.38 -0.38 15.71
CA TYR A 385 -34.45 -0.87 16.56
C TYR A 385 -34.54 0.04 17.79
N ASP A 386 -35.66 0.67 18.01
CA ASP A 386 -35.78 1.70 19.02
C ASP A 386 -34.65 2.76 18.95
N TYR A 387 -34.41 3.23 17.72
CA TYR A 387 -33.36 4.18 17.35
C TYR A 387 -31.90 3.71 17.55
N ALA A 388 -31.60 2.67 18.32
CA ALA A 388 -30.29 2.05 18.37
C ALA A 388 -30.04 1.18 17.13
N VAL A 389 -28.82 1.14 16.63
CA VAL A 389 -28.45 0.32 15.46
C VAL A 389 -27.80 -0.96 15.91
N ARG A 390 -28.22 -2.07 15.32
CA ARG A 390 -27.75 -3.42 15.62
C ARG A 390 -27.69 -4.29 14.37
N LEU A 391 -27.02 -5.43 14.47
CA LEU A 391 -26.97 -6.45 13.46
C LEU A 391 -28.03 -7.51 13.75
N ASP A 392 -29.01 -7.67 12.86
CA ASP A 392 -30.05 -8.69 13.00
C ASP A 392 -30.24 -9.50 11.71
N PRO A 393 -30.67 -10.78 11.81
CA PRO A 393 -31.09 -11.56 10.65
C PRO A 393 -32.34 -10.95 10.02
N ASN A 394 -32.39 -10.93 8.70
CA ASN A 394 -33.57 -10.46 7.96
C ASN A 394 -34.74 -11.42 8.19
N ASP A 395 -35.77 -10.96 8.90
CA ASP A 395 -36.99 -11.72 9.22
C ASP A 395 -38.05 -11.65 8.11
N GLY A 396 -37.77 -10.94 7.00
CA GLY A 396 -38.66 -10.76 5.86
C GLY A 396 -39.81 -9.80 6.06
N THR A 397 -39.96 -9.18 7.24
CA THR A 397 -41.05 -8.22 7.50
C THR A 397 -40.84 -6.88 6.80
N ALA A 398 -41.91 -6.16 6.49
CA ALA A 398 -41.82 -4.81 5.93
C ALA A 398 -41.14 -3.84 6.91
N THR A 399 -41.37 -4.00 8.23
CA THR A 399 -40.71 -3.20 9.25
C THR A 399 -39.22 -3.41 9.25
N PHE A 400 -38.75 -4.67 9.26
CA PHE A 400 -37.30 -4.97 9.19
C PHE A 400 -36.67 -4.31 7.97
N ARG A 401 -37.29 -4.52 6.80
CA ARG A 401 -36.76 -3.96 5.55
C ARG A 401 -36.63 -2.44 5.59
N ALA A 402 -37.65 -1.77 6.15
CA ALA A 402 -37.65 -0.31 6.31
C ALA A 402 -36.55 0.16 7.29
N ASP A 403 -36.39 -0.52 8.43
CA ASP A 403 -35.38 -0.22 9.44
C ASP A 403 -33.94 -0.45 8.96
N ALA A 404 -33.75 -1.38 8.02
CA ALA A 404 -32.42 -1.73 7.46
C ALA A 404 -32.09 -0.97 6.17
N THR A 405 -32.98 -0.07 5.71
CA THR A 405 -32.78 0.72 4.50
C THR A 405 -32.37 2.15 4.85
N PHE A 406 -31.32 2.63 4.22
CA PHE A 406 -30.80 3.98 4.36
C PHE A 406 -30.66 4.66 3.00
N HIS A 407 -30.80 5.98 2.93
CA HIS A 407 -30.51 6.77 1.74
C HIS A 407 -29.16 7.47 1.91
N ARG A 408 -28.21 7.12 1.05
CA ARG A 408 -26.89 7.76 1.01
C ARG A 408 -27.03 9.20 0.53
N THR A 409 -26.45 10.13 1.26
CA THR A 409 -26.40 11.57 0.93
C THR A 409 -24.97 12.07 0.99
N ALA A 410 -24.72 13.29 0.51
CA ALA A 410 -23.49 13.99 0.82
C ALA A 410 -23.32 14.08 2.35
N GLY A 411 -22.11 13.94 2.83
CA GLY A 411 -21.80 13.97 4.26
C GLY A 411 -22.18 15.29 4.91
N LEU A 412 -22.81 15.23 6.08
CA LEU A 412 -23.30 16.42 6.80
C LEU A 412 -22.16 17.34 7.28
N ALA A 413 -20.99 16.80 7.54
CA ALA A 413 -19.80 17.56 7.95
C ALA A 413 -18.83 17.81 6.79
N ASP A 414 -18.82 16.95 5.79
CA ASP A 414 -17.92 16.99 4.63
C ASP A 414 -18.64 16.38 3.44
N SER A 415 -18.99 17.20 2.45
CA SER A 415 -19.77 16.76 1.29
C SER A 415 -19.08 15.74 0.39
N THR A 416 -17.76 15.57 0.51
CA THR A 416 -16.99 14.56 -0.22
C THR A 416 -17.11 13.16 0.39
N TRP A 417 -17.59 13.07 1.62
CA TRP A 417 -17.89 11.84 2.33
C TRP A 417 -19.38 11.51 2.23
N SER A 418 -19.88 10.61 3.06
CA SER A 418 -21.27 10.17 3.02
C SER A 418 -21.94 10.26 4.38
N SER A 419 -23.23 10.60 4.38
CA SER A 419 -24.15 10.38 5.50
C SER A 419 -25.28 9.46 5.05
N PHE A 420 -25.89 8.74 5.99
CA PHE A 420 -26.90 7.73 5.70
C PHE A 420 -28.19 8.07 6.45
N ARG A 421 -29.20 8.51 5.71
CA ARG A 421 -30.49 8.90 6.22
C ARG A 421 -31.42 7.68 6.31
N SER A 422 -32.10 7.49 7.42
CA SER A 422 -33.06 6.40 7.57
C SER A 422 -34.21 6.50 6.57
N HIS A 423 -34.65 5.37 6.03
CA HIS A 423 -35.77 5.29 5.08
C HIS A 423 -37.09 5.65 5.73
N ASN A 424 -37.41 5.02 6.83
CA ASN A 424 -38.70 5.22 7.53
C ASN A 424 -38.70 6.38 8.54
N PHE A 425 -37.54 6.94 8.88
CA PHE A 425 -37.39 8.16 9.67
C PHE A 425 -36.57 9.21 8.92
N PRO A 426 -37.12 9.89 7.91
CA PRO A 426 -36.33 10.68 6.95
C PRO A 426 -35.68 11.95 7.51
N THR A 427 -35.94 12.30 8.77
CA THR A 427 -35.24 13.37 9.50
C THR A 427 -34.05 12.85 10.29
N ARG A 428 -33.87 11.52 10.37
CA ARG A 428 -32.82 10.89 11.17
C ARG A 428 -31.69 10.33 10.30
N TYR A 429 -30.45 10.45 10.79
CA TYR A 429 -29.26 9.96 10.16
C TYR A 429 -28.55 8.96 11.06
N LEU A 430 -27.91 7.95 10.44
CA LEU A 430 -26.98 7.08 11.11
C LEU A 430 -25.81 7.90 11.66
N ARG A 431 -25.54 7.77 12.96
CA ARG A 431 -24.40 8.38 13.63
C ARG A 431 -23.86 7.48 14.73
N HIS A 432 -22.64 7.72 15.17
CA HIS A 432 -22.19 7.19 16.44
C HIS A 432 -22.41 8.21 17.58
N TYR A 433 -22.66 7.70 18.76
CA TYR A 433 -22.70 8.45 20.01
C TYR A 433 -22.20 7.53 21.11
N ASP A 434 -21.22 7.97 21.88
CA ASP A 434 -20.54 7.13 22.87
C ASP A 434 -20.10 5.77 22.24
N TYR A 435 -19.46 5.85 21.08
CA TYR A 435 -18.99 4.73 20.24
C TYR A 435 -20.09 3.77 19.73
N ARG A 436 -21.38 3.92 20.09
CA ARG A 436 -22.48 3.08 19.61
C ARG A 436 -23.22 3.76 18.47
N LEU A 437 -23.67 2.97 17.50
CA LEU A 437 -24.45 3.50 16.40
C LEU A 437 -25.93 3.66 16.80
N ARG A 438 -26.51 4.74 16.30
CA ARG A 438 -27.91 5.07 16.43
C ARG A 438 -28.40 5.92 15.27
N ILE A 439 -29.70 6.18 15.18
CA ILE A 439 -30.28 7.17 14.27
C ILE A 439 -30.82 8.36 15.04
N ASP A 440 -30.37 9.57 14.73
CA ASP A 440 -30.83 10.80 15.38
C ASP A 440 -31.32 11.85 14.39
N PRO A 441 -32.24 12.73 14.80
CA PRO A 441 -32.65 13.88 13.97
C PRO A 441 -31.47 14.81 13.77
N LEU A 442 -31.00 14.93 12.52
CA LEU A 442 -29.87 15.75 12.14
C LEU A 442 -30.13 16.50 10.83
N GLY A 443 -29.48 17.64 10.68
CA GLY A 443 -29.48 18.46 9.47
C GLY A 443 -28.28 19.39 9.42
N THR A 444 -28.23 20.26 8.44
CA THR A 444 -27.15 21.23 8.24
C THR A 444 -26.99 22.21 9.41
N GLY A 445 -28.06 22.48 10.16
CA GLY A 445 -28.06 23.34 11.36
C GLY A 445 -27.69 22.63 12.67
N SER A 446 -27.47 21.30 12.67
CA SER A 446 -27.06 20.55 13.85
C SER A 446 -25.65 20.90 14.29
N PRO A 447 -25.27 20.68 15.58
CA PRO A 447 -23.91 20.89 16.06
C PRO A 447 -22.86 20.23 15.19
N ALA A 448 -21.69 20.84 15.04
CA ALA A 448 -20.64 20.33 14.17
C ALA A 448 -20.20 18.90 14.53
N ILE A 449 -20.10 18.62 15.83
CA ILE A 449 -19.74 17.30 16.33
C ILE A 449 -20.77 16.23 15.90
N ASP A 450 -22.07 16.53 16.02
CA ASP A 450 -23.14 15.60 15.65
C ASP A 450 -23.14 15.33 14.14
N ARG A 451 -22.83 16.34 13.33
CA ARG A 451 -22.67 16.18 11.88
C ARG A 451 -21.46 15.35 11.52
N GLN A 452 -20.35 15.51 12.26
CA GLN A 452 -19.13 14.70 12.10
C GLN A 452 -19.40 13.24 12.47
N ASP A 453 -20.08 12.98 13.60
CA ASP A 453 -20.46 11.63 14.04
C ASP A 453 -21.34 10.90 13.01
N ALA A 454 -22.07 11.64 12.16
CA ALA A 454 -22.93 11.12 11.11
C ALA A 454 -22.29 11.11 9.71
N THR A 455 -20.98 11.39 9.62
CA THR A 455 -20.27 11.47 8.36
C THR A 455 -19.23 10.35 8.28
N PHE A 456 -19.29 9.55 7.22
CA PHE A 456 -18.45 8.37 7.03
C PHE A 456 -17.80 8.37 5.64
N ARG A 457 -16.55 7.94 5.56
CA ARG A 457 -15.94 7.55 4.29
C ARG A 457 -16.28 6.09 4.02
N VAL A 458 -16.89 5.85 2.86
CA VAL A 458 -17.07 4.49 2.33
C VAL A 458 -15.77 4.12 1.62
N THR A 459 -15.11 3.06 2.08
CA THR A 459 -13.82 2.60 1.58
C THR A 459 -13.77 1.08 1.55
N ALA A 460 -12.80 0.50 0.86
CA ALA A 460 -12.55 -0.94 0.89
C ALA A 460 -11.53 -1.31 1.96
#